data_af614c0bf5d835b96d22a6a09efdee3f
#
_entry.id   af614c0bf5d835b96d22a6a09efdee3f
#
_cell.length_a   1.000
_cell.length_b   1.000
_cell.length_c   1.000
_cell.angle_alpha   90.00
_cell.angle_beta   90.00
_cell.angle_gamma   90.00
#
_symmetry.space_group_name_H-M   'P 1'
#
loop_
_entity.id
_entity.type
_entity.pdbx_description
1 polymer ?
#
loop_
_entity_poly.entity_id
_entity_poly.type
_entity_poly.pdbx_seq_one_letter_code
_entity_poly.pdbx_strand_id
1 'polypeptide(L)'
;MAEPVSNAGPDPIAVPSLPAAQRMPRVEIEYCVGCRWMMRAAWTAQELLTTFESELAEVALVPGRAAGIFQVRLDGEMIFDRMAAGGFPELRALKQIIRDRIAPARDLGHSDLPADQDAEGES
;
A
#
# COMPACT_ATOMS: atom_id res chain seq x y z
N MET A 1 28.01 -21.94 -22.59
CA MET A 1 27.61 -21.50 -22.16
C MET A 1 27.46 -20.57 -21.75
N ALA A 2 27.23 -20.24 -21.59
CA ALA A 2 27.03 -19.40 -21.21
C ALA A 2 26.84 -18.71 -20.64
N GLU A 3 26.85 -18.28 -20.29
CA GLU A 3 26.65 -17.51 -19.73
C GLU A 3 26.63 -16.66 -19.44
N PRO A 4 26.50 -16.50 -19.29
CA PRO A 4 26.34 -15.66 -18.97
C PRO A 4 26.57 -14.70 -18.58
N VAL A 5 26.36 -14.39 -18.50
CA VAL A 5 26.48 -13.53 -18.20
C VAL A 5 26.90 -12.82 -17.64
N SER A 6 26.90 -12.74 -17.54
CA SER A 6 27.27 -12.13 -17.14
C SER A 6 27.67 -11.53 -16.49
N ASN A 7 27.36 -11.44 -16.39
CA ASN A 7 27.71 -10.72 -15.71
C ASN A 7 28.56 -10.88 -14.94
N ALA A 8 28.88 -11.18 -15.14
CA ALA A 8 30.01 -11.33 -14.44
C ALA A 8 30.17 -10.54 -13.22
N GLY A 9 30.16 -10.45 -12.42
CA GLY A 9 30.30 -9.71 -11.22
C GLY A 9 29.20 -8.71 -11.03
N PRO A 10 29.00 -8.26 -9.85
CA PRO A 10 27.95 -7.30 -9.57
C PRO A 10 28.27 -5.94 -10.17
N ASP A 11 27.24 -5.28 -10.62
CA ASP A 11 27.32 -3.89 -11.02
C ASP A 11 27.74 -3.07 -9.80
N PRO A 12 28.80 -2.25 -9.89
CA PRO A 12 29.23 -1.49 -8.71
C PRO A 12 28.21 -0.52 -8.20
N ILE A 13 27.22 -0.14 -9.00
CA ILE A 13 26.17 0.75 -8.54
C ILE A 13 24.90 0.00 -8.12
N ALA A 14 24.89 -1.29 -8.27
CA ALA A 14 23.72 -2.08 -7.90
C ALA A 14 23.67 -2.26 -6.38
N VAL A 15 22.48 -2.10 -5.84
CA VAL A 15 22.23 -2.32 -4.41
C VAL A 15 21.40 -3.60 -4.30
N PRO A 16 21.87 -4.58 -3.55
CA PRO A 16 21.10 -5.81 -3.40
C PRO A 16 19.74 -5.51 -2.81
N SER A 17 18.70 -6.10 -3.39
CA SER A 17 17.35 -6.00 -2.87
C SER A 17 17.13 -7.07 -1.83
N LEU A 18 16.36 -6.74 -0.80
CA LEU A 18 15.95 -7.73 0.18
C LEU A 18 14.99 -8.72 -0.47
N PRO A 19 15.03 -9.99 -0.05
CA PRO A 19 13.98 -10.93 -0.46
C PRO A 19 12.61 -10.42 -0.06
N ALA A 20 11.59 -10.81 -0.81
CA ALA A 20 10.24 -10.31 -0.58
C ALA A 20 9.79 -10.52 0.86
N ALA A 21 10.15 -11.66 1.46
CA ALA A 21 9.74 -11.96 2.83
C ALA A 21 10.37 -11.02 3.86
N GLN A 22 11.39 -10.28 3.48
CA GLN A 22 12.09 -9.36 4.38
C GLN A 22 11.81 -7.90 4.08
N ARG A 23 10.97 -7.61 3.10
CA ARG A 23 10.60 -6.22 2.80
C ARG A 23 9.47 -5.80 3.72
N MET A 24 9.80 -5.03 4.71
CA MET A 24 8.84 -4.54 5.68
C MET A 24 9.16 -3.08 6.00
N PRO A 25 8.15 -2.24 6.21
CA PRO A 25 6.70 -2.56 6.20
C PRO A 25 6.20 -2.82 4.79
N ARG A 26 5.27 -3.77 4.69
CA ARG A 26 4.74 -4.21 3.42
C ARG A 26 3.21 -4.16 3.45
N VAL A 27 2.63 -3.55 2.43
CA VAL A 27 1.17 -3.47 2.29
C VAL A 27 0.75 -4.36 1.13
N GLU A 28 -0.34 -5.11 1.32
CA GLU A 28 -0.98 -5.85 0.26
C GLU A 28 -2.41 -5.34 0.08
N ILE A 29 -2.80 -5.14 -1.17
CA ILE A 29 -4.16 -4.77 -1.50
C ILE A 29 -4.71 -5.87 -2.38
N GLU A 30 -5.63 -6.66 -1.82
CA GLU A 30 -6.29 -7.73 -2.57
C GLU A 30 -7.62 -7.21 -3.08
N TYR A 31 -7.83 -7.32 -4.39
CA TYR A 31 -8.98 -6.71 -5.05
C TYR A 31 -9.76 -7.75 -5.86
N CYS A 32 -11.04 -7.51 -6.02
CA CYS A 32 -11.91 -8.38 -6.81
C CYS A 32 -11.60 -8.21 -8.30
N VAL A 33 -11.12 -9.28 -8.93
CA VAL A 33 -10.81 -9.27 -10.35
C VAL A 33 -12.09 -9.15 -11.17
N GLY A 34 -13.11 -9.93 -10.82
CA GLY A 34 -14.37 -9.91 -11.56
C GLY A 34 -15.09 -8.58 -11.46
N CYS A 35 -14.85 -7.84 -10.42
CA CYS A 35 -15.47 -6.52 -10.23
C CYS A 35 -14.71 -5.42 -10.94
N ARG A 36 -13.56 -5.74 -11.52
CA ARG A 36 -12.74 -4.76 -12.22
C ARG A 36 -12.19 -3.67 -11.32
N TRP A 37 -11.78 -4.03 -10.10
CA TRP A 37 -11.32 -3.06 -9.12
C TRP A 37 -9.80 -2.89 -9.11
N MET A 38 -9.12 -3.38 -10.13
CA MET A 38 -7.66 -3.26 -10.20
C MET A 38 -7.21 -1.79 -10.21
N MET A 39 -7.89 -0.95 -10.97
CA MET A 39 -7.49 0.46 -11.02
C MET A 39 -7.71 1.16 -9.70
N ARG A 40 -8.77 0.80 -8.98
CA ARG A 40 -8.99 1.34 -7.65
C ARG A 40 -7.87 0.93 -6.70
N ALA A 41 -7.48 -0.34 -6.77
CA ALA A 41 -6.37 -0.84 -5.95
C ALA A 41 -5.07 -0.17 -6.33
N ALA A 42 -4.83 0.01 -7.62
CA ALA A 42 -3.61 0.66 -8.11
C ALA A 42 -3.53 2.10 -7.67
N TRP A 43 -4.66 2.81 -7.73
CA TRP A 43 -4.70 4.20 -7.28
C TRP A 43 -4.39 4.28 -5.78
N THR A 44 -4.99 3.39 -5.00
CA THR A 44 -4.72 3.34 -3.57
C THR A 44 -3.24 3.09 -3.31
N ALA A 45 -2.65 2.14 -4.05
CA ALA A 45 -1.24 1.83 -3.90
C ALA A 45 -0.36 3.04 -4.21
N GLN A 46 -0.68 3.77 -5.26
CA GLN A 46 0.10 4.96 -5.62
C GLN A 46 0.02 6.02 -4.52
N GLU A 47 -1.15 6.20 -3.94
CA GLU A 47 -1.32 7.17 -2.88
C GLU A 47 -0.52 6.77 -1.64
N LEU A 48 -0.53 5.49 -1.30
CA LEU A 48 0.22 5.03 -0.15
C LEU A 48 1.72 5.13 -0.38
N LEU A 49 2.19 4.76 -1.57
CA LEU A 49 3.61 4.84 -1.89
C LEU A 49 4.09 6.29 -1.92
N THR A 50 3.26 7.19 -2.42
CA THR A 50 3.61 8.61 -2.45
C THR A 50 3.69 9.18 -1.04
N THR A 51 2.70 8.87 -0.23
CA THR A 51 2.65 9.39 1.14
C THR A 51 3.78 8.83 2.01
N PHE A 52 4.05 7.54 1.86
CA PHE A 52 4.99 6.84 2.74
C PHE A 52 6.23 6.36 1.97
N GLU A 53 6.70 7.14 1.02
CA GLU A 53 7.79 6.70 0.16
C GLU A 53 9.07 6.42 0.93
N SER A 54 9.24 7.05 2.09
CA SER A 54 10.42 6.83 2.92
C SER A 54 10.22 5.71 3.94
N GLU A 55 8.97 5.32 4.20
CA GLU A 55 8.68 4.37 5.27
C GLU A 55 8.23 3.01 4.76
N LEU A 56 7.44 2.97 3.67
CA LEU A 56 6.97 1.70 3.13
C LEU A 56 8.03 1.04 2.25
N ALA A 57 8.23 -0.24 2.44
CA ALA A 57 9.16 -1.00 1.61
C ALA A 57 8.51 -1.52 0.35
N GLU A 58 7.20 -1.79 0.40
CA GLU A 58 6.54 -2.43 -0.73
C GLU A 58 5.03 -2.28 -0.61
N VAL A 59 4.36 -2.10 -1.76
CA VAL A 59 2.91 -2.26 -1.86
C VAL A 59 2.63 -3.25 -2.98
N ALA A 60 1.95 -4.33 -2.66
CA ALA A 60 1.63 -5.37 -3.62
C ALA A 60 0.15 -5.34 -3.97
N LEU A 61 -0.14 -5.54 -5.25
CA LEU A 61 -1.50 -5.69 -5.74
C LEU A 61 -1.76 -7.18 -5.92
N VAL A 62 -2.81 -7.69 -5.28
CA VAL A 62 -3.10 -9.12 -5.27
C VAL A 62 -4.45 -9.35 -5.93
N PRO A 63 -4.47 -10.02 -7.10
CA PRO A 63 -5.75 -10.32 -7.73
C PRO A 63 -6.50 -11.36 -6.92
N GLY A 64 -7.67 -10.96 -6.41
CA GLY A 64 -8.49 -11.82 -5.57
C GLY A 64 -9.57 -12.49 -6.37
N ARG A 65 -9.92 -13.70 -5.95
CA ARG A 65 -10.94 -14.51 -6.64
C ARG A 65 -12.31 -14.41 -5.99
N ALA A 66 -12.36 -13.99 -4.74
CA ALA A 66 -13.64 -13.86 -4.05
C ALA A 66 -14.39 -12.63 -4.55
N ALA A 67 -15.67 -12.80 -4.86
CA ALA A 67 -16.48 -11.72 -5.36
C ALA A 67 -16.58 -10.61 -4.30
N GLY A 68 -16.34 -9.37 -4.72
CA GLY A 68 -16.47 -8.23 -3.84
C GLY A 68 -15.36 -8.02 -2.85
N ILE A 69 -14.25 -8.76 -2.97
CA ILE A 69 -13.14 -8.62 -2.04
C ILE A 69 -12.37 -7.32 -2.30
N PHE A 70 -12.08 -6.61 -1.25
CA PHE A 70 -11.14 -5.49 -1.26
C PHE A 70 -10.60 -5.38 0.15
N GLN A 71 -9.39 -5.89 0.33
CA GLN A 71 -8.77 -6.00 1.64
C GLN A 71 -7.39 -5.37 1.60
N VAL A 72 -7.02 -4.70 2.68
CA VAL A 72 -5.70 -4.13 2.82
C VAL A 72 -5.05 -4.77 4.04
N ARG A 73 -3.86 -5.33 3.84
CA ARG A 73 -3.08 -5.95 4.90
C ARG A 73 -1.75 -5.22 5.05
N LEU A 74 -1.34 -5.01 6.28
CA LEU A 74 -0.05 -4.42 6.61
C LEU A 74 0.76 -5.47 7.36
N ASP A 75 1.86 -5.91 6.75
CA ASP A 75 2.73 -6.96 7.30
C ASP A 75 1.92 -8.19 7.69
N GLY A 76 0.96 -8.54 6.84
CA GLY A 76 0.12 -9.72 7.04
C GLY A 76 -1.12 -9.49 7.88
N GLU A 77 -1.23 -8.37 8.54
CA GLU A 77 -2.38 -8.07 9.38
C GLU A 77 -3.42 -7.30 8.60
N MET A 78 -4.68 -7.75 8.65
CA MET A 78 -5.76 -7.07 7.97
C MET A 78 -6.06 -5.75 8.67
N ILE A 79 -5.89 -4.64 7.96
CA ILE A 79 -6.19 -3.33 8.51
C ILE A 79 -7.46 -2.74 7.90
N PHE A 80 -7.93 -3.31 6.79
CA PHE A 80 -9.19 -2.86 6.18
C PHE A 80 -9.81 -4.02 5.41
N ASP A 81 -11.13 -4.18 5.55
CA ASP A 81 -11.90 -5.18 4.82
C ASP A 81 -13.21 -4.53 4.38
N ARG A 82 -13.38 -4.41 3.05
CA ARG A 82 -14.55 -3.75 2.49
C ARG A 82 -15.85 -4.39 2.93
N MET A 83 -15.89 -5.72 2.98
CA MET A 83 -17.12 -6.41 3.35
C MET A 83 -17.52 -6.08 4.78
N ALA A 84 -16.55 -6.05 5.69
CA ALA A 84 -16.83 -5.72 7.08
C ALA A 84 -17.17 -4.24 7.25
N ALA A 85 -16.52 -3.37 6.48
CA ALA A 85 -16.72 -1.94 6.61
C ALA A 85 -17.96 -1.43 5.89
N GLY A 86 -18.45 -2.20 4.92
CA GLY A 86 -19.61 -1.81 4.16
C GLY A 86 -19.32 -0.84 3.02
N GLY A 87 -18.06 -0.69 2.65
CA GLY A 87 -17.67 0.21 1.56
C GLY A 87 -16.18 0.27 1.41
N PHE A 88 -15.73 1.04 0.42
CA PHE A 88 -14.31 1.20 0.17
C PHE A 88 -13.66 2.07 1.23
N PRO A 89 -12.34 1.94 1.43
CA PRO A 89 -11.67 2.73 2.45
C PRO A 89 -11.63 4.20 2.06
N GLU A 90 -11.84 5.04 3.03
CA GLU A 90 -11.52 6.44 2.87
C GLU A 90 -10.00 6.56 2.94
N LEU A 91 -9.42 7.21 1.94
CA LEU A 91 -7.97 7.24 1.81
C LEU A 91 -7.30 7.88 3.03
N ARG A 92 -7.89 8.97 3.53
CA ARG A 92 -7.36 9.63 4.71
C ARG A 92 -7.31 8.69 5.92
N ALA A 93 -8.39 7.97 6.13
CA ALA A 93 -8.47 7.03 7.27
C ALA A 93 -7.46 5.91 7.11
N LEU A 94 -7.31 5.41 5.89
CA LEU A 94 -6.35 4.33 5.63
C LEU A 94 -4.92 4.82 5.87
N LYS A 95 -4.60 6.02 5.43
CA LYS A 95 -3.28 6.59 5.66
C LYS A 95 -3.00 6.77 7.15
N GLN A 96 -4.01 7.19 7.91
CA GLN A 96 -3.86 7.35 9.34
C GLN A 96 -3.58 6.02 10.04
N ILE A 97 -4.30 4.98 9.64
CA ILE A 97 -4.08 3.65 10.22
C ILE A 97 -2.65 3.19 9.96
N ILE A 98 -2.18 3.36 8.73
CA ILE A 98 -0.83 2.95 8.37
C ILE A 98 0.20 3.79 9.12
N ARG A 99 0.03 5.12 9.14
CA ARG A 99 0.94 6.01 9.84
C ARG A 99 1.08 5.62 11.31
N ASP A 100 -0.06 5.32 11.94
CA ASP A 100 -0.04 4.99 13.36
C ASP A 100 0.76 3.73 13.65
N ARG A 101 0.89 2.84 12.68
CA ARG A 101 1.61 1.58 12.87
C ARG A 101 3.08 1.64 12.47
N ILE A 102 3.41 2.44 11.46
CA ILE A 102 4.79 2.43 10.93
C ILE A 102 5.54 3.71 11.20
N ALA A 103 4.85 4.82 11.44
CA ALA A 103 5.51 6.11 11.65
C ALA A 103 4.63 6.99 12.53
N PRO A 104 4.39 6.59 13.80
CA PRO A 104 3.38 7.27 14.62
C PRO A 104 3.69 8.73 14.90
N ALA A 105 4.95 9.13 14.81
CA ALA A 105 5.30 10.53 15.07
C ALA A 105 5.10 11.43 13.85
N ARG A 106 4.77 10.85 12.69
CA ARG A 106 4.68 11.62 11.46
C ARG A 106 3.35 12.32 11.35
N ASP A 107 3.40 13.60 10.98
CA ASP A 107 2.20 14.40 10.72
C ASP A 107 1.86 14.25 9.24
N LEU A 108 0.64 13.85 8.94
CA LEU A 108 0.17 13.69 7.58
C LEU A 108 -0.45 14.96 7.01
N GLY A 109 -0.45 16.03 7.79
CA GLY A 109 -1.00 17.30 7.33
C GLY A 109 -2.49 17.18 7.07
N HIS A 110 -2.89 17.41 5.82
CA HIS A 110 -4.30 17.37 5.45
C HIS A 110 -4.97 16.05 5.84
N SER A 111 -4.26 14.95 5.71
CA SER A 111 -4.82 13.63 6.00
C SER A 111 -5.06 13.39 7.48
N ASP A 112 -4.57 14.27 8.35
CA ASP A 112 -4.82 14.17 9.79
C ASP A 112 -6.00 14.98 10.26
N LEU A 113 -6.63 15.73 9.36
CA LEU A 113 -7.80 16.52 9.74
C LEU A 113 -9.05 15.63 9.76
N PRO A 114 -10.00 15.89 10.68
CA PRO A 114 -11.27 15.18 10.63
C PRO A 114 -11.99 15.44 9.31
N ALA A 115 -12.81 14.46 8.90
CA ALA A 115 -13.49 14.55 7.62
C ALA A 115 -14.39 15.78 7.52
N ASP A 116 -15.08 16.12 8.59
CA ASP A 116 -15.97 17.27 8.56
C ASP A 116 -15.21 18.59 8.48
N GLN A 117 -14.06 18.69 9.16
CA GLN A 117 -13.22 19.87 9.04
C GLN A 117 -12.65 20.00 7.64
N ASP A 118 -12.31 18.86 7.05
CA ASP A 118 -11.78 18.86 5.70
C ASP A 118 -12.83 19.35 4.73
N ALA A 119 -14.06 18.90 4.89
CA ALA A 119 -15.16 19.35 4.04
C ALA A 119 -15.40 20.84 4.19
N GLU A 120 -15.32 21.35 5.39
CA GLU A 120 -15.49 22.78 5.63
C GLU A 120 -14.36 23.59 5.03
N GLY A 121 -13.16 23.05 5.06
CA GLY A 121 -12.02 23.75 4.52
C GLY A 121 -12.08 23.94 3.02
N GLU A 122 -12.89 23.16 2.35
CA GLU A 122 -13.05 23.27 0.92
C GLU A 122 -14.08 24.28 0.49
N SER A 123 -14.93 24.71 1.37
CA SER A 123 -16.00 25.64 1.02
C SER A 123 -15.61 27.12 1.21
#